data_e30743cbb9e01af4841759ff24ca50a7
#
_entry.id   e30743cbb9e01af4841759ff24ca50a7
#
_cell.length_a   1.000
_cell.length_b   1.000
_cell.length_c   1.000
_cell.angle_alpha   90.00
_cell.angle_beta   90.00
_cell.angle_gamma   90.00
#
_symmetry.space_group_name_H-M   'P 1'
#
loop_
_entity.id
_entity.type
_entity.pdbx_description
1 polymer ?
#
loop_
_entity_poly.entity_id
_entity_poly.type
_entity_poly.pdbx_seq_one_letter_code
_entity_poly.pdbx_strand_id
1 'polypeptide(L)'
;MPARPTAITRHNMEFVMPPDSSPHIDAWLAGCEDPAHEPLQGMTEAGLLEPAASYTAIARMKAAMVERTGLPGIAGVWGGRQLVQRFFIAGFGDASQRAAWRGRALAVAISEPEVGAHPKHLTTHAAPDGDGFRITGEKAWVSNGPLADGFIVLAITSVEAERKRYSALLVPRGAPGVSLHEMPAFHALHPSRHCGLVLEDVLVPHSAVLGPVGTAYETMALPFRDLEDAVGTFTLLGAFRFLLSRLAVHDTAGDDAALSLGGVAALTALFAEGAEAVVAALDGGRLADKAATLVGLRLLAADLLQRARVHQAEFGPHNDEACEQLMADLDALLSVARGPRLARQARLGRAPG
;
A
#
# COMPACT_ATOMS: atom_id res chain seq x y z
N MET A 1 40.32 25.29 35.22
CA MET A 1 39.93 25.65 33.85
C MET A 1 38.96 24.57 33.36
N PRO A 2 37.68 24.87 33.11
CA PRO A 2 36.77 23.90 32.56
C PRO A 2 36.97 23.78 31.03
N ALA A 3 36.94 22.55 30.51
CA ALA A 3 37.09 22.22 29.11
C ALA A 3 35.93 22.83 28.29
N ARG A 4 36.28 23.42 27.15
CA ARG A 4 35.31 23.94 26.17
C ARG A 4 34.53 22.78 25.56
N PRO A 5 33.22 22.93 25.35
CA PRO A 5 32.44 21.92 24.62
C PRO A 5 32.91 21.87 23.18
N THR A 6 33.16 20.65 22.73
CA THR A 6 33.50 20.30 21.35
C THR A 6 32.38 20.75 20.39
N ALA A 7 32.77 21.49 19.35
CA ALA A 7 31.88 21.97 18.31
C ALA A 7 31.12 20.78 17.70
N ILE A 8 29.79 20.82 17.79
CA ILE A 8 28.91 19.94 17.03
C ILE A 8 29.08 20.32 15.57
N THR A 9 29.75 19.48 14.83
CA THR A 9 29.89 19.61 13.37
C THR A 9 28.49 19.65 12.79
N ARG A 10 28.12 20.74 12.12
CA ARG A 10 26.90 20.83 11.32
C ARG A 10 26.99 19.76 10.22
N HIS A 11 26.43 18.60 10.48
CA HIS A 11 26.04 17.69 9.41
C HIS A 11 24.76 18.28 8.81
N ASN A 12 24.89 18.87 7.63
CA ASN A 12 23.77 19.01 6.73
C ASN A 12 23.20 17.60 6.59
N MET A 13 21.99 17.35 7.14
CA MET A 13 21.24 16.15 6.81
C MET A 13 20.74 16.33 5.38
N GLU A 14 21.63 16.08 4.40
CA GLU A 14 21.19 15.69 3.07
C GLU A 14 20.43 14.39 3.27
N PHE A 15 19.11 14.42 3.08
CA PHE A 15 18.30 13.22 2.93
C PHE A 15 18.75 12.54 1.64
N VAL A 16 19.76 11.67 1.75
CA VAL A 16 20.27 10.90 0.62
C VAL A 16 19.20 9.87 0.28
N MET A 17 18.50 10.10 -0.82
CA MET A 17 17.67 9.08 -1.47
C MET A 17 18.55 7.85 -1.73
N PRO A 18 18.00 6.62 -1.61
CA PRO A 18 18.75 5.44 -2.01
C PRO A 18 19.17 5.61 -3.47
N PRO A 19 20.46 5.41 -3.81
CA PRO A 19 21.04 5.83 -5.08
C PRO A 19 20.45 5.16 -6.33
N ASP A 20 19.68 4.07 -6.18
CA ASP A 20 19.27 3.21 -7.31
C ASP A 20 17.86 3.49 -7.85
N SER A 21 17.01 4.26 -7.18
CA SER A 21 15.61 4.48 -7.61
C SER A 21 15.43 5.75 -8.46
N SER A 22 16.27 6.74 -8.28
CA SER A 22 16.15 8.08 -8.89
C SER A 22 16.17 8.04 -10.43
N PRO A 23 17.09 7.34 -11.11
CA PRO A 23 17.15 7.38 -12.57
C PRO A 23 15.91 6.80 -13.26
N HIS A 24 15.33 5.74 -12.70
CA HIS A 24 14.12 5.12 -13.25
C HIS A 24 12.88 6.01 -13.08
N ILE A 25 12.77 6.69 -11.93
CA ILE A 25 11.68 7.64 -11.70
C ILE A 25 11.83 8.87 -12.59
N ASP A 26 13.04 9.40 -12.73
CA ASP A 26 13.31 10.54 -13.60
C ASP A 26 13.02 10.22 -15.07
N ALA A 27 13.42 9.03 -15.53
CA ALA A 27 13.11 8.56 -16.88
C ALA A 27 11.60 8.39 -17.09
N TRP A 28 10.90 7.85 -16.10
CA TRP A 28 9.45 7.74 -16.16
C TRP A 28 8.76 9.10 -16.22
N LEU A 29 9.12 10.03 -15.33
CA LEU A 29 8.52 11.36 -15.30
C LEU A 29 8.81 12.16 -16.58
N ALA A 30 9.96 11.93 -17.23
CA ALA A 30 10.27 12.55 -18.51
C ALA A 30 9.44 11.97 -19.67
N GLY A 31 8.95 10.73 -19.55
CA GLY A 31 8.13 10.04 -20.56
C GLY A 31 6.63 10.01 -20.27
N CYS A 32 6.20 10.49 -19.09
CA CYS A 32 4.80 10.50 -18.67
C CYS A 32 4.25 11.93 -18.65
N GLU A 33 3.30 12.23 -19.54
CA GLU A 33 2.73 13.58 -19.64
C GLU A 33 1.81 13.92 -18.46
N ASP A 34 1.05 12.92 -17.97
CA ASP A 34 0.10 13.10 -16.88
C ASP A 34 0.11 11.91 -15.90
N PRO A 35 1.02 11.91 -14.92
CA PRO A 35 1.09 10.84 -13.92
C PRO A 35 -0.20 10.68 -13.09
N ALA A 36 -1.00 11.72 -12.98
CA ALA A 36 -2.24 11.68 -12.19
C ALA A 36 -3.38 10.94 -12.90
N HIS A 37 -3.36 10.84 -14.24
CA HIS A 37 -4.40 10.18 -15.02
C HIS A 37 -3.89 8.91 -15.70
N GLU A 38 -2.67 8.93 -16.22
CA GLU A 38 -2.06 7.82 -16.95
C GLU A 38 -0.78 7.28 -16.25
N PRO A 39 -0.89 6.77 -15.02
CA PRO A 39 0.27 6.46 -14.17
C PRO A 39 1.19 5.38 -14.75
N LEU A 40 0.70 4.51 -15.64
CA LEU A 40 1.49 3.44 -16.26
C LEU A 40 2.21 3.88 -17.55
N GLN A 41 1.90 5.07 -18.08
CA GLN A 41 2.55 5.60 -19.26
C GLN A 41 4.06 5.78 -18.99
N GLY A 42 4.89 5.29 -19.90
CA GLY A 42 6.34 5.37 -19.79
C GLY A 42 7.00 4.46 -18.74
N MET A 43 6.23 3.75 -17.91
CA MET A 43 6.82 2.87 -16.88
C MET A 43 7.54 1.67 -17.47
N THR A 44 7.11 1.16 -18.62
CA THR A 44 7.79 0.04 -19.31
C THR A 44 9.17 0.47 -19.80
N GLU A 45 9.24 1.59 -20.50
CA GLU A 45 10.45 2.17 -21.05
C GLU A 45 11.44 2.57 -19.94
N ALA A 46 10.91 3.01 -18.79
CA ALA A 46 11.69 3.32 -17.60
C ALA A 46 12.15 2.07 -16.82
N GLY A 47 11.76 0.86 -17.22
CA GLY A 47 12.10 -0.39 -16.52
C GLY A 47 11.40 -0.58 -15.17
N LEU A 48 10.36 0.23 -14.86
CA LEU A 48 9.65 0.19 -13.57
C LEU A 48 8.69 -0.99 -13.46
N LEU A 49 8.33 -1.65 -14.56
CA LEU A 49 7.43 -2.80 -14.51
C LEU A 49 8.16 -4.14 -14.31
N GLU A 50 9.50 -4.14 -14.32
CA GLU A 50 10.28 -5.31 -13.94
C GLU A 50 10.06 -5.68 -12.46
N PRO A 51 10.14 -6.98 -12.12
CA PRO A 51 9.94 -7.41 -10.73
C PRO A 51 10.99 -6.83 -9.79
N ALA A 52 10.55 -6.18 -8.73
CA ALA A 52 11.45 -5.66 -7.70
C ALA A 52 12.14 -6.78 -6.92
N ALA A 53 13.42 -6.57 -6.56
CA ALA A 53 14.27 -7.58 -5.92
C ALA A 53 13.79 -7.99 -4.51
N SER A 54 13.17 -7.08 -3.75
CA SER A 54 12.74 -7.30 -2.36
C SER A 54 11.54 -6.41 -1.99
N TYR A 55 10.92 -6.68 -0.84
CA TYR A 55 9.90 -5.77 -0.28
C TYR A 55 10.49 -4.42 0.12
N THR A 56 11.73 -4.39 0.58
CA THR A 56 12.47 -3.15 0.84
C THR A 56 12.62 -2.32 -0.44
N ALA A 57 12.97 -2.95 -1.58
CA ALA A 57 13.06 -2.26 -2.86
C ALA A 57 11.70 -1.67 -3.28
N ILE A 58 10.62 -2.43 -3.15
CA ILE A 58 9.25 -1.94 -3.41
C ILE A 58 8.92 -0.75 -2.51
N ALA A 59 9.18 -0.85 -1.22
CA ALA A 59 8.87 0.17 -0.24
C ALA A 59 9.60 1.48 -0.55
N ARG A 60 10.92 1.43 -0.77
CA ARG A 60 11.75 2.60 -1.08
C ARG A 60 11.33 3.27 -2.40
N MET A 61 11.02 2.49 -3.43
CA MET A 61 10.51 3.02 -4.69
C MET A 61 9.16 3.72 -4.50
N LYS A 62 8.24 3.17 -3.70
CA LYS A 62 6.99 3.84 -3.36
C LYS A 62 7.22 5.20 -2.68
N ALA A 63 8.13 5.26 -1.71
CA ALA A 63 8.47 6.53 -1.07
C ALA A 63 9.02 7.54 -2.08
N ALA A 64 9.96 7.13 -2.92
CA ALA A 64 10.57 7.99 -3.92
C ALA A 64 9.55 8.52 -4.97
N MET A 65 8.62 7.67 -5.43
CA MET A 65 7.52 8.10 -6.32
C MET A 65 6.65 9.18 -5.68
N VAL A 66 6.23 8.98 -4.43
CA VAL A 66 5.38 9.95 -3.72
C VAL A 66 6.14 11.22 -3.39
N GLU A 67 7.39 11.13 -2.96
CA GLU A 67 8.26 12.28 -2.70
C GLU A 67 8.45 13.18 -3.92
N ARG A 68 8.50 12.59 -5.13
CA ARG A 68 8.65 13.33 -6.40
C ARG A 68 7.34 13.89 -6.94
N THR A 69 6.21 13.24 -6.69
CA THR A 69 4.94 13.59 -7.34
C THR A 69 3.90 14.20 -6.39
N GLY A 70 4.01 13.97 -5.08
CA GLY A 70 2.94 14.28 -4.13
C GLY A 70 1.70 13.40 -4.28
N LEU A 71 1.75 12.30 -5.06
CA LEU A 71 0.58 11.48 -5.41
C LEU A 71 0.70 10.06 -4.79
N PRO A 72 0.14 9.80 -3.61
CA PRO A 72 0.17 8.48 -2.97
C PRO A 72 -0.48 7.37 -3.82
N GLY A 73 -1.45 7.71 -4.66
CA GLY A 73 -2.12 6.78 -5.55
C GLY A 73 -1.20 6.14 -6.58
N ILE A 74 -0.17 6.85 -7.06
CA ILE A 74 0.86 6.28 -7.95
C ILE A 74 1.59 5.12 -7.27
N ALA A 75 2.01 5.32 -6.02
CA ALA A 75 2.61 4.26 -5.21
C ALA A 75 1.63 3.10 -4.97
N GLY A 76 0.31 3.38 -4.95
CA GLY A 76 -0.74 2.37 -4.89
C GLY A 76 -0.86 1.55 -6.18
N VAL A 77 -0.82 2.19 -7.35
CA VAL A 77 -0.89 1.52 -8.66
C VAL A 77 0.36 0.66 -8.91
N TRP A 78 1.53 1.28 -8.85
CA TRP A 78 2.79 0.59 -9.11
C TRP A 78 3.11 -0.46 -8.03
N GLY A 79 3.05 -0.06 -6.77
CA GLY A 79 3.39 -0.93 -5.64
C GLY A 79 2.41 -2.09 -5.48
N GLY A 80 1.11 -1.87 -5.72
CA GLY A 80 0.11 -2.94 -5.71
C GLY A 80 0.44 -4.03 -6.73
N ARG A 81 0.81 -3.63 -7.97
CA ARG A 81 1.25 -4.58 -9.02
C ARG A 81 2.47 -5.38 -8.56
N GLN A 82 3.51 -4.74 -8.02
CA GLN A 82 4.72 -5.40 -7.53
C GLN A 82 4.45 -6.36 -6.36
N LEU A 83 3.64 -5.91 -5.39
CA LEU A 83 3.31 -6.72 -4.22
C LEU A 83 2.50 -7.96 -4.59
N VAL A 84 1.51 -7.82 -5.48
CA VAL A 84 0.67 -8.95 -5.91
C VAL A 84 1.50 -9.97 -6.68
N GLN A 85 2.34 -9.54 -7.61
CA GLN A 85 3.23 -10.43 -8.35
C GLN A 85 4.21 -11.15 -7.43
N ARG A 86 4.84 -10.43 -6.49
CA ARG A 86 5.82 -11.01 -5.57
C ARG A 86 5.20 -11.94 -4.54
N PHE A 87 4.13 -11.50 -3.87
CA PHE A 87 3.54 -12.27 -2.79
C PHE A 87 2.70 -13.43 -3.30
N PHE A 88 1.75 -13.17 -4.19
CA PHE A 88 0.80 -14.20 -4.64
C PHE A 88 1.39 -15.07 -5.74
N ILE A 89 1.83 -14.48 -6.86
CA ILE A 89 2.20 -15.26 -8.04
C ILE A 89 3.56 -15.96 -7.83
N ALA A 90 4.58 -15.24 -7.37
CA ALA A 90 5.87 -15.86 -7.10
C ALA A 90 5.85 -16.76 -5.87
N GLY A 91 5.06 -16.40 -4.82
CA GLY A 91 5.01 -17.13 -3.56
C GLY A 91 4.15 -18.40 -3.60
N PHE A 92 3.01 -18.38 -4.30
CA PHE A 92 2.03 -19.46 -4.27
C PHE A 92 1.72 -20.08 -5.63
N GLY A 93 2.04 -19.39 -6.74
CA GLY A 93 1.77 -19.90 -8.07
C GLY A 93 2.64 -21.09 -8.43
N ASP A 94 2.07 -22.05 -9.18
CA ASP A 94 2.85 -23.08 -9.85
C ASP A 94 3.59 -22.54 -11.09
N ALA A 95 4.35 -23.39 -11.79
CA ALA A 95 5.14 -22.96 -12.94
C ALA A 95 4.26 -22.41 -14.08
N SER A 96 3.08 -23.02 -14.31
CA SER A 96 2.15 -22.61 -15.35
C SER A 96 1.50 -21.27 -15.01
N GLN A 97 1.02 -21.11 -13.76
CA GLN A 97 0.44 -19.88 -13.26
C GLN A 97 1.46 -18.73 -13.29
N ARG A 98 2.69 -18.97 -12.85
CA ARG A 98 3.77 -17.97 -12.94
C ARG A 98 4.05 -17.54 -14.38
N ALA A 99 4.08 -18.50 -15.32
CA ALA A 99 4.28 -18.19 -16.74
C ALA A 99 3.09 -17.40 -17.32
N ALA A 100 1.87 -17.80 -17.02
CA ALA A 100 0.66 -17.19 -17.55
C ALA A 100 0.39 -15.77 -17.02
N TRP A 101 0.76 -15.49 -15.77
CA TRP A 101 0.47 -14.24 -15.08
C TRP A 101 1.68 -13.32 -14.88
N ARG A 102 2.86 -13.71 -15.37
CA ARG A 102 4.05 -12.86 -15.31
C ARG A 102 3.79 -11.52 -16.00
N GLY A 103 4.09 -10.44 -15.32
CA GLY A 103 3.96 -9.09 -15.84
C GLY A 103 2.53 -8.60 -16.08
N ARG A 104 1.49 -9.40 -15.82
CA ARG A 104 0.10 -8.97 -15.90
C ARG A 104 -0.31 -8.20 -14.64
N ALA A 105 -1.19 -7.24 -14.80
CA ALA A 105 -1.77 -6.52 -13.67
C ALA A 105 -2.84 -7.40 -13.01
N LEU A 106 -2.67 -7.69 -11.72
CA LEU A 106 -3.63 -8.42 -10.93
C LEU A 106 -4.14 -7.55 -9.77
N ALA A 107 -5.43 -7.62 -9.49
CA ALA A 107 -6.05 -7.00 -8.33
C ALA A 107 -6.53 -8.05 -7.33
N VAL A 108 -6.40 -7.76 -6.04
CA VAL A 108 -6.81 -8.67 -4.97
C VAL A 108 -8.24 -8.32 -4.53
N ALA A 109 -9.13 -9.31 -4.55
CA ALA A 109 -10.55 -9.17 -4.28
C ALA A 109 -10.96 -10.01 -3.05
N ILE A 110 -10.87 -9.41 -1.86
CA ILE A 110 -11.17 -10.06 -0.57
C ILE A 110 -12.42 -9.47 0.05
N SER A 111 -12.46 -8.15 0.23
CA SER A 111 -13.55 -7.43 0.91
C SER A 111 -14.87 -7.56 0.15
N GLU A 112 -15.97 -7.57 0.91
CA GLU A 112 -17.34 -7.56 0.38
C GLU A 112 -18.11 -6.33 0.87
N PRO A 113 -19.18 -5.92 0.21
CA PRO A 113 -19.97 -4.78 0.62
C PRO A 113 -20.39 -4.88 2.09
N GLU A 114 -20.42 -3.76 2.81
CA GLU A 114 -20.82 -3.60 4.21
C GLU A 114 -20.02 -4.36 5.26
N VAL A 115 -19.46 -5.55 4.91
CA VAL A 115 -18.77 -6.43 5.86
C VAL A 115 -17.25 -6.36 5.78
N GLY A 116 -16.69 -5.73 4.74
CA GLY A 116 -15.25 -5.67 4.51
C GLY A 116 -14.63 -7.06 4.37
N ALA A 117 -13.45 -7.28 4.95
CA ALA A 117 -12.72 -8.55 4.88
C ALA A 117 -12.94 -9.48 6.11
N HIS A 118 -14.05 -9.32 6.85
CA HIS A 118 -14.27 -10.11 8.06
C HIS A 118 -14.69 -11.55 7.73
N PRO A 119 -13.88 -12.60 8.07
CA PRO A 119 -14.06 -13.96 7.53
C PRO A 119 -15.41 -14.60 7.87
N LYS A 120 -16.01 -14.26 9.02
CA LYS A 120 -17.32 -14.82 9.39
C LYS A 120 -18.46 -14.31 8.48
N HIS A 121 -18.27 -13.12 7.91
CA HIS A 121 -19.33 -12.42 7.16
C HIS A 121 -19.17 -12.52 5.65
N LEU A 122 -17.99 -12.91 5.14
CA LEU A 122 -17.82 -13.11 3.70
C LEU A 122 -18.78 -14.21 3.18
N THR A 123 -19.34 -13.98 2.00
CA THR A 123 -20.38 -14.82 1.37
C THR A 123 -19.99 -15.34 -0.01
N THR A 124 -19.07 -14.67 -0.72
CA THR A 124 -18.59 -15.14 -2.03
C THR A 124 -18.11 -16.59 -1.92
N HIS A 125 -18.68 -17.46 -2.73
CA HIS A 125 -18.39 -18.90 -2.71
C HIS A 125 -17.96 -19.40 -4.07
N ALA A 126 -17.24 -20.51 -4.08
CA ALA A 126 -16.78 -21.24 -5.25
C ALA A 126 -17.17 -22.70 -5.08
N ALA A 127 -18.28 -23.08 -5.70
CA ALA A 127 -18.79 -24.46 -5.69
C ALA A 127 -18.01 -25.31 -6.70
N PRO A 128 -17.65 -26.57 -6.38
CA PRO A 128 -17.08 -27.48 -7.35
C PRO A 128 -18.02 -27.66 -8.56
N ASP A 129 -17.47 -27.59 -9.78
CA ASP A 129 -18.20 -27.77 -11.04
C ASP A 129 -17.30 -28.45 -12.08
N GLY A 130 -17.56 -29.72 -12.38
CA GLY A 130 -16.70 -30.54 -13.24
C GLY A 130 -15.28 -30.65 -12.67
N ASP A 131 -14.30 -30.26 -13.47
CA ASP A 131 -12.89 -30.19 -13.10
C ASP A 131 -12.44 -28.81 -12.58
N GLY A 132 -13.40 -27.98 -12.14
CA GLY A 132 -13.13 -26.62 -11.70
C GLY A 132 -14.07 -26.12 -10.61
N PHE A 133 -14.26 -24.81 -10.61
CA PHE A 133 -15.10 -24.11 -9.65
C PHE A 133 -16.01 -23.10 -10.34
N ARG A 134 -17.23 -22.97 -9.86
CA ARG A 134 -18.19 -21.93 -10.22
C ARG A 134 -18.25 -20.91 -9.09
N ILE A 135 -17.88 -19.67 -9.40
CA ILE A 135 -17.75 -18.60 -8.41
C ILE A 135 -18.95 -17.67 -8.52
N THR A 136 -19.59 -17.42 -7.37
CA THR A 136 -20.72 -16.48 -7.27
C THR A 136 -20.55 -15.60 -6.03
N GLY A 137 -20.75 -14.29 -6.19
CA GLY A 137 -20.68 -13.31 -5.12
C GLY A 137 -20.28 -11.92 -5.58
N GLU A 138 -20.09 -11.04 -4.63
CA GLU A 138 -19.71 -9.65 -4.88
C GLU A 138 -18.52 -9.25 -4.01
N LYS A 139 -17.57 -8.53 -4.61
CA LYS A 139 -16.43 -7.94 -3.91
C LYS A 139 -16.46 -6.43 -3.99
N ALA A 140 -15.95 -5.78 -2.94
CA ALA A 140 -15.89 -4.33 -2.83
C ALA A 140 -14.46 -3.86 -2.54
N TRP A 141 -14.19 -2.62 -2.83
CA TRP A 141 -12.89 -1.98 -2.56
C TRP A 141 -11.72 -2.70 -3.24
N VAL A 142 -11.95 -3.22 -4.47
CA VAL A 142 -10.91 -3.87 -5.27
C VAL A 142 -9.99 -2.79 -5.83
N SER A 143 -8.86 -2.58 -5.16
CA SER A 143 -7.87 -1.57 -5.53
C SER A 143 -7.25 -1.90 -6.89
N ASN A 144 -7.19 -0.89 -7.76
CA ASN A 144 -6.69 -0.99 -9.13
C ASN A 144 -7.42 -2.02 -10.01
N GLY A 145 -8.61 -2.49 -9.60
CA GLY A 145 -9.43 -3.40 -10.39
C GLY A 145 -9.73 -2.91 -11.80
N PRO A 146 -10.03 -1.61 -12.04
CA PRO A 146 -10.21 -1.06 -13.39
C PRO A 146 -8.97 -1.19 -14.30
N LEU A 147 -7.77 -1.31 -13.73
CA LEU A 147 -6.50 -1.45 -14.45
C LEU A 147 -6.01 -2.90 -14.53
N ALA A 148 -6.74 -3.85 -13.94
CA ALA A 148 -6.30 -5.23 -13.81
C ALA A 148 -6.64 -6.09 -15.05
N ASP A 149 -5.75 -7.00 -15.41
CA ASP A 149 -5.95 -8.06 -16.42
C ASP A 149 -6.71 -9.25 -15.84
N GLY A 150 -6.72 -9.36 -14.50
CA GLY A 150 -7.41 -10.42 -13.75
C GLY A 150 -7.45 -10.14 -12.26
N PHE A 151 -8.11 -11.04 -11.55
CA PHE A 151 -8.39 -10.90 -10.12
C PHE A 151 -7.91 -12.14 -9.36
N ILE A 152 -7.38 -11.90 -8.15
CA ILE A 152 -7.19 -12.95 -7.15
C ILE A 152 -8.39 -12.86 -6.21
N VAL A 153 -9.36 -13.75 -6.42
CA VAL A 153 -10.63 -13.76 -5.69
C VAL A 153 -10.54 -14.70 -4.50
N LEU A 154 -10.77 -14.19 -3.30
CA LEU A 154 -10.93 -15.01 -2.11
C LEU A 154 -12.39 -15.50 -2.04
N ALA A 155 -12.62 -16.82 -2.15
CA ALA A 155 -13.94 -17.41 -2.11
C ALA A 155 -14.00 -18.62 -1.17
N ILE A 156 -15.18 -18.89 -0.61
CA ILE A 156 -15.45 -20.06 0.23
C ILE A 156 -15.53 -21.28 -0.67
N THR A 157 -14.65 -22.27 -0.46
CA THR A 157 -14.65 -23.54 -1.21
C THR A 157 -15.21 -24.70 -0.41
N SER A 158 -15.23 -24.59 0.93
CA SER A 158 -15.90 -25.57 1.80
C SER A 158 -16.26 -24.96 3.16
N VAL A 159 -17.11 -25.66 3.90
CA VAL A 159 -17.41 -25.37 5.31
C VAL A 159 -17.14 -26.62 6.12
N GLU A 160 -16.23 -26.55 7.09
CA GLU A 160 -15.84 -27.66 7.94
C GLU A 160 -16.05 -27.28 9.42
N ALA A 161 -16.81 -28.07 10.15
CA ALA A 161 -17.14 -27.79 11.54
C ALA A 161 -17.57 -26.31 11.78
N GLU A 162 -18.50 -25.83 10.96
CA GLU A 162 -19.01 -24.43 10.93
C GLU A 162 -17.96 -23.35 10.58
N ARG A 163 -16.75 -23.73 10.18
CA ARG A 163 -15.72 -22.81 9.73
C ARG A 163 -15.65 -22.76 8.21
N LYS A 164 -15.76 -21.57 7.66
CA LYS A 164 -15.55 -21.32 6.24
C LYS A 164 -14.08 -21.53 5.88
N ARG A 165 -13.84 -22.31 4.81
CA ARG A 165 -12.53 -22.53 4.22
C ARG A 165 -12.43 -21.73 2.93
N TYR A 166 -11.37 -20.97 2.79
CA TYR A 166 -11.19 -20.04 1.70
C TYR A 166 -10.08 -20.48 0.76
N SER A 167 -10.33 -20.37 -0.54
CA SER A 167 -9.30 -20.50 -1.57
C SER A 167 -9.11 -19.18 -2.30
N ALA A 168 -7.92 -18.95 -2.81
CA ALA A 168 -7.61 -17.87 -3.72
C ALA A 168 -7.72 -18.39 -5.17
N LEU A 169 -8.52 -17.74 -6.00
CA LEU A 169 -8.82 -18.17 -7.35
C LEU A 169 -8.39 -17.07 -8.33
N LEU A 170 -7.61 -17.46 -9.35
CA LEU A 170 -7.20 -16.59 -10.45
C LEU A 170 -8.33 -16.48 -11.45
N VAL A 171 -8.94 -15.31 -11.56
CA VAL A 171 -10.08 -15.03 -12.45
C VAL A 171 -9.67 -14.02 -13.51
N PRO A 172 -9.63 -14.40 -14.81
CA PRO A 172 -9.38 -13.44 -15.88
C PRO A 172 -10.47 -12.36 -15.93
N ARG A 173 -10.09 -11.11 -16.21
CA ARG A 173 -11.05 -9.99 -16.34
C ARG A 173 -12.15 -10.26 -17.37
N GLY A 174 -11.81 -10.91 -18.48
CA GLY A 174 -12.74 -11.23 -19.58
C GLY A 174 -13.50 -12.53 -19.40
N ALA A 175 -13.45 -13.19 -18.23
CA ALA A 175 -14.22 -14.40 -18.01
C ALA A 175 -15.73 -14.10 -18.03
N PRO A 176 -16.55 -14.95 -18.65
CA PRO A 176 -18.01 -14.79 -18.63
C PRO A 176 -18.53 -14.69 -17.20
N GLY A 177 -19.44 -13.76 -16.94
CA GLY A 177 -20.01 -13.51 -15.61
C GLY A 177 -19.19 -12.55 -14.72
N VAL A 178 -18.05 -12.05 -15.20
CA VAL A 178 -17.27 -11.02 -14.51
C VAL A 178 -17.73 -9.63 -14.93
N SER A 179 -18.12 -8.80 -13.98
CA SER A 179 -18.41 -7.39 -14.21
C SER A 179 -17.86 -6.50 -13.11
N LEU A 180 -17.54 -5.26 -13.47
CA LEU A 180 -17.06 -4.24 -12.54
C LEU A 180 -18.08 -3.12 -12.43
N HIS A 181 -18.20 -2.53 -11.23
CA HIS A 181 -18.94 -1.31 -11.02
C HIS A 181 -18.08 -0.28 -10.27
N GLU A 182 -18.33 0.98 -10.52
CA GLU A 182 -17.60 2.06 -9.87
C GLU A 182 -17.97 2.17 -8.39
N MET A 183 -17.02 2.62 -7.58
CA MET A 183 -17.21 2.95 -6.17
C MET A 183 -17.37 4.48 -6.06
N PRO A 184 -18.58 5.03 -6.17
CA PRO A 184 -18.80 6.46 -6.41
C PRO A 184 -18.43 7.37 -5.25
N ALA A 185 -18.19 6.83 -4.07
CA ALA A 185 -17.93 7.61 -2.85
C ALA A 185 -16.43 7.80 -2.53
N PHE A 186 -15.50 7.29 -3.35
CA PHE A 186 -14.08 7.37 -3.04
C PHE A 186 -13.33 8.22 -4.08
N HIS A 187 -13.04 9.46 -3.70
CA HIS A 187 -12.36 10.45 -4.55
C HIS A 187 -10.91 10.71 -4.15
N ALA A 188 -10.34 9.91 -3.25
CA ALA A 188 -8.97 10.05 -2.79
C ALA A 188 -8.03 9.06 -3.49
N LEU A 189 -6.73 9.31 -3.35
CA LEU A 189 -5.64 8.44 -3.80
C LEU A 189 -5.55 8.29 -5.33
N HIS A 190 -5.94 9.30 -6.09
CA HIS A 190 -5.69 9.30 -7.53
C HIS A 190 -4.19 9.14 -7.82
N PRO A 191 -3.79 8.39 -8.86
CA PRO A 191 -4.60 7.69 -9.87
C PRO A 191 -5.04 6.26 -9.50
N SER A 192 -4.81 5.80 -8.26
CA SER A 192 -5.34 4.51 -7.81
C SER A 192 -6.87 4.53 -7.84
N ARG A 193 -7.47 3.52 -8.48
CA ARG A 193 -8.92 3.41 -8.64
C ARG A 193 -9.43 2.20 -7.92
N HIS A 194 -10.62 2.33 -7.33
CA HIS A 194 -11.29 1.23 -6.64
C HIS A 194 -12.57 0.88 -7.37
N CYS A 195 -12.92 -0.40 -7.39
CA CYS A 195 -14.19 -0.86 -7.95
C CYS A 195 -14.82 -1.94 -7.08
N GLY A 196 -16.09 -2.18 -7.31
CA GLY A 196 -16.76 -3.43 -6.97
C GLY A 196 -16.54 -4.44 -8.09
N LEU A 197 -16.57 -5.73 -7.74
CA LEU A 197 -16.43 -6.86 -8.65
C LEU A 197 -17.60 -7.80 -8.42
N VAL A 198 -18.44 -7.99 -9.43
CA VAL A 198 -19.54 -8.94 -9.42
C VAL A 198 -19.13 -10.20 -10.17
N LEU A 199 -19.42 -11.35 -9.59
CA LEU A 199 -19.11 -12.68 -10.08
C LEU A 199 -20.44 -13.46 -10.18
N GLU A 200 -20.93 -13.64 -11.40
CA GLU A 200 -22.17 -14.35 -11.68
C GLU A 200 -21.86 -15.69 -12.37
N ASP A 201 -21.83 -16.76 -11.57
CA ASP A 201 -21.56 -18.11 -12.06
C ASP A 201 -20.28 -18.24 -12.88
N VAL A 202 -19.22 -17.55 -12.48
CA VAL A 202 -17.93 -17.53 -13.18
C VAL A 202 -17.25 -18.88 -13.08
N LEU A 203 -17.08 -19.55 -14.21
CA LEU A 203 -16.41 -20.85 -14.26
C LEU A 203 -14.90 -20.66 -14.41
N VAL A 204 -14.15 -21.30 -13.52
CA VAL A 204 -12.68 -21.37 -13.60
C VAL A 204 -12.20 -22.81 -13.43
N PRO A 205 -11.13 -23.25 -14.13
CA PRO A 205 -10.59 -24.59 -13.98
C PRO A 205 -9.91 -24.77 -12.62
N HIS A 206 -9.72 -26.01 -12.19
CA HIS A 206 -9.01 -26.31 -10.94
C HIS A 206 -7.59 -25.70 -10.93
N SER A 207 -6.94 -25.60 -12.09
CA SER A 207 -5.65 -24.93 -12.25
C SER A 207 -5.65 -23.41 -11.97
N ALA A 208 -6.83 -22.81 -11.77
CA ALA A 208 -6.93 -21.41 -11.32
C ALA A 208 -6.78 -21.25 -9.80
N VAL A 209 -6.79 -22.35 -9.04
CA VAL A 209 -6.55 -22.28 -7.58
C VAL A 209 -5.10 -21.92 -7.31
N LEU A 210 -4.89 -20.84 -6.58
CA LEU A 210 -3.57 -20.37 -6.18
C LEU A 210 -3.21 -20.96 -4.81
N GLY A 211 -2.16 -21.77 -4.77
CA GLY A 211 -1.74 -22.46 -3.55
C GLY A 211 -2.73 -23.56 -3.10
N PRO A 212 -2.66 -23.99 -1.82
CA PRO A 212 -3.52 -25.07 -1.31
C PRO A 212 -4.99 -24.64 -1.15
N VAL A 213 -5.92 -25.50 -1.53
CA VAL A 213 -7.36 -25.30 -1.35
C VAL A 213 -7.72 -25.13 0.13
N GLY A 214 -8.61 -24.19 0.44
CA GLY A 214 -9.19 -24.00 1.77
C GLY A 214 -8.32 -23.29 2.79
N THR A 215 -7.12 -22.84 2.42
CA THR A 215 -6.14 -22.24 3.37
C THR A 215 -5.88 -20.75 3.13
N ALA A 216 -6.40 -20.17 2.05
CA ALA A 216 -5.98 -18.86 1.56
C ALA A 216 -6.25 -17.70 2.53
N TYR A 217 -7.25 -17.82 3.42
CA TYR A 217 -7.49 -16.74 4.38
C TYR A 217 -6.32 -16.60 5.36
N GLU A 218 -5.87 -17.71 5.94
CA GLU A 218 -4.80 -17.73 6.93
C GLU A 218 -3.41 -17.57 6.30
N THR A 219 -3.19 -18.18 5.13
CA THR A 219 -1.85 -18.21 4.51
C THR A 219 -1.60 -17.06 3.54
N MET A 220 -2.66 -16.41 3.03
CA MET A 220 -2.54 -15.32 2.06
C MET A 220 -3.19 -14.02 2.55
N ALA A 221 -4.51 -14.00 2.86
CA ALA A 221 -5.21 -12.76 3.14
C ALA A 221 -4.68 -12.04 4.39
N LEU A 222 -4.45 -12.76 5.49
CA LEU A 222 -3.91 -12.17 6.71
C LEU A 222 -2.44 -11.72 6.56
N PRO A 223 -1.51 -12.54 6.03
CA PRO A 223 -0.13 -12.11 5.81
C PRO A 223 -0.02 -10.97 4.81
N PHE A 224 -0.82 -10.97 3.73
CA PHE A 224 -0.79 -9.90 2.72
C PHE A 224 -1.21 -8.56 3.31
N ARG A 225 -2.25 -8.51 4.14
CA ARG A 225 -2.65 -7.30 4.86
C ARG A 225 -1.51 -6.75 5.72
N ASP A 226 -0.79 -7.63 6.44
CA ASP A 226 0.30 -7.20 7.31
C ASP A 226 1.51 -6.71 6.49
N LEU A 227 1.74 -7.32 5.32
CA LEU A 227 2.72 -6.89 4.33
C LEU A 227 2.37 -5.53 3.73
N GLU A 228 1.11 -5.32 3.32
CA GLU A 228 0.63 -4.03 2.82
C GLU A 228 0.79 -2.92 3.87
N ASP A 229 0.49 -3.20 5.14
CA ASP A 229 0.71 -2.26 6.24
C ASP A 229 2.19 -1.89 6.39
N ALA A 230 3.10 -2.87 6.29
CA ALA A 230 4.54 -2.66 6.41
C ALA A 230 5.08 -1.80 5.25
N VAL A 231 4.82 -2.21 4.01
CA VAL A 231 5.28 -1.49 2.81
C VAL A 231 4.57 -0.14 2.66
N GLY A 232 3.33 -0.03 3.12
CA GLY A 232 2.54 1.20 3.14
C GLY A 232 3.14 2.33 3.99
N THR A 233 4.00 2.01 4.98
CA THR A 233 4.72 3.04 5.75
C THR A 233 5.59 3.91 4.87
N PHE A 234 6.13 3.39 3.77
CA PHE A 234 6.96 4.16 2.85
C PHE A 234 6.15 5.09 1.94
N THR A 235 4.88 4.78 1.64
CA THR A 235 3.98 5.73 0.99
C THR A 235 3.78 6.97 1.89
N LEU A 236 3.56 6.75 3.20
CA LEU A 236 3.46 7.83 4.19
C LEU A 236 4.78 8.61 4.31
N LEU A 237 5.92 7.91 4.34
CA LEU A 237 7.23 8.55 4.41
C LEU A 237 7.48 9.47 3.21
N GLY A 238 7.22 9.00 1.98
CA GLY A 238 7.35 9.82 0.78
C GLY A 238 6.43 11.06 0.82
N ALA A 239 5.20 10.89 1.32
CA ALA A 239 4.26 11.99 1.48
C ALA A 239 4.75 13.04 2.49
N PHE A 240 5.28 12.63 3.64
CA PHE A 240 5.85 13.58 4.61
C PHE A 240 7.09 14.29 4.07
N ARG A 241 7.93 13.63 3.28
CA ARG A 241 9.09 14.26 2.63
C ARG A 241 8.65 15.27 1.57
N PHE A 242 7.63 14.96 0.78
CA PHE A 242 7.02 15.92 -0.15
C PHE A 242 6.50 17.14 0.61
N LEU A 243 5.71 16.95 1.68
CA LEU A 243 5.22 18.06 2.52
C LEU A 243 6.36 18.92 3.07
N LEU A 244 7.42 18.30 3.60
CA LEU A 244 8.58 19.03 4.09
C LEU A 244 9.25 19.89 3.01
N SER A 245 9.34 19.39 1.77
CA SER A 245 9.91 20.16 0.66
C SER A 245 9.03 21.35 0.25
N ARG A 246 7.71 21.18 0.33
CA ARG A 246 6.73 22.23 -0.04
C ARG A 246 6.53 23.28 1.05
N LEU A 247 6.61 22.86 2.31
CA LEU A 247 6.45 23.69 3.49
C LEU A 247 7.78 24.33 3.94
N ALA A 248 8.84 24.20 3.13
CA ALA A 248 10.16 24.75 3.47
C ALA A 248 10.08 26.23 3.81
N VAL A 249 10.72 26.57 4.94
CA VAL A 249 10.76 27.94 5.47
C VAL A 249 11.87 28.69 4.78
N HIS A 250 11.58 29.86 4.24
CA HIS A 250 12.59 30.77 3.71
C HIS A 250 13.30 31.52 4.85
N ASP A 251 14.53 32.01 4.61
CA ASP A 251 15.34 32.72 5.61
C ASP A 251 14.67 33.96 6.25
N THR A 252 13.61 34.47 5.61
CA THR A 252 12.80 35.59 6.10
C THR A 252 11.70 35.18 7.08
N ALA A 253 11.43 33.89 7.25
CA ALA A 253 10.46 33.39 8.23
C ALA A 253 11.08 33.41 9.64
N GLY A 254 10.31 33.80 10.64
CA GLY A 254 10.77 33.87 12.03
C GLY A 254 11.08 32.50 12.64
N ASP A 255 11.72 32.52 13.83
CA ASP A 255 12.14 31.34 14.57
C ASP A 255 10.98 30.36 14.85
N ASP A 256 9.76 30.84 15.06
CA ASP A 256 8.58 30.00 15.33
C ASP A 256 8.23 29.09 14.15
N ALA A 257 8.32 29.59 12.91
CA ALA A 257 8.13 28.80 11.71
C ALA A 257 9.20 27.71 11.59
N ALA A 258 10.47 28.08 11.83
CA ALA A 258 11.59 27.13 11.79
C ALA A 258 11.46 26.05 12.88
N LEU A 259 11.05 26.42 14.10
CA LEU A 259 10.79 25.46 15.19
C LEU A 259 9.64 24.51 14.85
N SER A 260 8.53 25.03 14.31
CA SER A 260 7.38 24.24 13.92
C SER A 260 7.74 23.19 12.86
N LEU A 261 8.36 23.61 11.75
CA LEU A 261 8.77 22.71 10.67
C LEU A 261 9.90 21.77 11.10
N GLY A 262 10.84 22.24 11.92
CA GLY A 262 11.91 21.43 12.51
C GLY A 262 11.37 20.25 13.32
N GLY A 263 10.26 20.44 14.04
CA GLY A 263 9.55 19.37 14.73
C GLY A 263 8.98 18.30 13.76
N VAL A 264 8.38 18.73 12.66
CA VAL A 264 7.89 17.79 11.61
C VAL A 264 9.06 17.03 10.98
N ALA A 265 10.18 17.71 10.68
CA ALA A 265 11.36 17.10 10.09
C ALA A 265 11.99 16.04 11.02
N ALA A 266 12.16 16.35 12.31
CA ALA A 266 12.72 15.44 13.29
C ALA A 266 11.86 14.17 13.46
N LEU A 267 10.54 14.32 13.55
CA LEU A 267 9.62 13.18 13.66
C LEU A 267 9.53 12.38 12.35
N THR A 268 9.69 13.01 11.18
CA THR A 268 9.77 12.31 9.90
C THR A 268 11.05 11.46 9.82
N ALA A 269 12.17 11.94 10.35
CA ALA A 269 13.41 11.17 10.44
C ALA A 269 13.22 9.92 11.34
N LEU A 270 12.61 10.07 12.51
CA LEU A 270 12.29 8.95 13.40
C LEU A 270 11.32 7.95 12.74
N PHE A 271 10.33 8.45 12.01
CA PHE A 271 9.41 7.62 11.23
C PHE A 271 10.18 6.78 10.19
N ALA A 272 11.13 7.38 9.47
CA ALA A 272 11.95 6.71 8.47
C ALA A 272 12.74 5.54 9.07
N GLU A 273 13.39 5.72 10.23
CA GLU A 273 14.13 4.66 10.92
C GLU A 273 13.22 3.48 11.29
N GLY A 274 12.04 3.79 11.83
CA GLY A 274 11.05 2.77 12.15
C GLY A 274 10.53 2.02 10.92
N ALA A 275 10.26 2.72 9.83
CA ALA A 275 9.82 2.15 8.56
C ALA A 275 10.87 1.22 7.95
N GLU A 276 12.15 1.63 7.91
CA GLU A 276 13.27 0.79 7.46
C GLU A 276 13.40 -0.48 8.30
N ALA A 277 13.31 -0.38 9.62
CA ALA A 277 13.36 -1.54 10.51
C ALA A 277 12.20 -2.54 10.27
N VAL A 278 11.03 -2.04 9.88
CA VAL A 278 9.84 -2.87 9.57
C VAL A 278 10.03 -3.62 8.26
N VAL A 279 10.46 -2.96 7.17
CA VAL A 279 10.60 -3.64 5.87
C VAL A 279 11.80 -4.58 5.85
N ALA A 280 12.89 -4.28 6.58
CA ALA A 280 14.01 -5.19 6.75
C ALA A 280 13.57 -6.46 7.52
N ALA A 281 12.72 -6.33 8.52
CA ALA A 281 12.14 -7.48 9.22
C ALA A 281 11.17 -8.27 8.32
N LEU A 282 10.44 -7.61 7.43
CA LEU A 282 9.57 -8.26 6.44
C LEU A 282 10.39 -9.13 5.48
N ASP A 283 11.46 -8.59 4.87
CA ASP A 283 12.34 -9.35 3.99
C ASP A 283 13.03 -10.52 4.72
N GLY A 284 13.29 -10.37 6.02
CA GLY A 284 13.83 -11.42 6.88
C GLY A 284 12.81 -12.42 7.43
N GLY A 285 11.53 -12.35 7.02
CA GLY A 285 10.45 -13.23 7.51
C GLY A 285 10.08 -13.02 8.98
N ARG A 286 10.42 -11.88 9.58
CA ARG A 286 10.24 -11.56 11.01
C ARG A 286 9.31 -10.36 11.25
N LEU A 287 8.38 -10.11 10.33
CA LEU A 287 7.46 -8.96 10.43
C LEU A 287 6.65 -8.97 11.73
N ALA A 288 6.32 -10.17 12.26
CA ALA A 288 5.59 -10.31 13.52
C ALA A 288 6.29 -9.61 14.70
N ASP A 289 7.63 -9.59 14.72
CA ASP A 289 8.46 -8.95 15.75
C ASP A 289 8.31 -7.41 15.72
N LYS A 290 7.75 -6.86 14.66
CA LYS A 290 7.56 -5.42 14.44
C LYS A 290 6.11 -4.96 14.61
N ALA A 291 5.24 -5.77 15.18
CA ALA A 291 3.83 -5.42 15.36
C ALA A 291 3.63 -4.12 16.17
N ALA A 292 4.38 -3.94 17.25
CA ALA A 292 4.35 -2.71 18.05
C ALA A 292 4.91 -1.51 17.29
N THR A 293 6.00 -1.68 16.53
CA THR A 293 6.59 -0.64 15.68
C THR A 293 5.58 -0.16 14.63
N LEU A 294 4.87 -1.07 13.96
CA LEU A 294 3.82 -0.73 12.98
C LEU A 294 2.70 0.10 13.60
N VAL A 295 2.25 -0.26 14.81
CA VAL A 295 1.24 0.54 15.53
C VAL A 295 1.80 1.93 15.86
N GLY A 296 3.04 2.01 16.36
CA GLY A 296 3.71 3.27 16.67
C GLY A 296 3.86 4.18 15.46
N LEU A 297 4.26 3.64 14.31
CA LEU A 297 4.37 4.40 13.06
C LEU A 297 3.01 4.95 12.60
N ARG A 298 1.92 4.22 12.79
CA ARG A 298 0.58 4.74 12.47
C ARG A 298 0.14 5.89 13.36
N LEU A 299 0.45 5.82 14.66
CA LEU A 299 0.18 6.90 15.59
C LEU A 299 1.04 8.13 15.27
N LEU A 300 2.33 7.91 14.99
CA LEU A 300 3.26 8.96 14.61
C LEU A 300 2.85 9.62 13.28
N ALA A 301 2.37 8.85 12.29
CA ALA A 301 1.87 9.40 11.04
C ALA A 301 0.67 10.33 11.23
N ALA A 302 -0.26 9.98 12.12
CA ALA A 302 -1.39 10.84 12.44
C ALA A 302 -0.95 12.15 13.15
N ASP A 303 0.02 12.08 14.07
CA ASP A 303 0.60 13.26 14.72
C ASP A 303 1.37 14.13 13.71
N LEU A 304 2.18 13.52 12.83
CA LEU A 304 2.89 14.22 11.76
C LEU A 304 1.94 14.98 10.83
N LEU A 305 0.86 14.34 10.39
CA LEU A 305 -0.14 14.98 9.54
C LEU A 305 -0.78 16.19 10.24
N GLN A 306 -1.12 16.05 11.52
CA GLN A 306 -1.68 17.16 12.29
C GLN A 306 -0.70 18.33 12.44
N ARG A 307 0.57 18.04 12.72
CA ARG A 307 1.62 19.07 12.83
C ARG A 307 1.87 19.78 11.49
N ALA A 308 1.90 19.04 10.38
CA ALA A 308 2.04 19.62 9.05
C ALA A 308 0.88 20.56 8.72
N ARG A 309 -0.36 20.21 9.10
CA ARG A 309 -1.54 21.09 8.95
C ARG A 309 -1.44 22.36 9.77
N VAL A 310 -1.03 22.24 11.01
CA VAL A 310 -0.84 23.43 11.88
C VAL A 310 0.22 24.34 11.28
N HIS A 311 1.37 23.77 10.87
CA HIS A 311 2.42 24.54 10.23
C HIS A 311 1.95 25.24 8.94
N GLN A 312 1.23 24.52 8.06
CA GLN A 312 0.69 25.10 6.83
C GLN A 312 -0.28 26.24 7.12
N ALA A 313 -1.16 26.09 8.11
CA ALA A 313 -2.14 27.09 8.46
C ALA A 313 -1.52 28.37 9.05
N GLU A 314 -0.45 28.24 9.83
CA GLU A 314 0.20 29.35 10.54
C GLU A 314 1.29 30.03 9.71
N PHE A 315 2.07 29.27 8.95
CA PHE A 315 3.30 29.73 8.31
C PHE A 315 3.41 29.36 6.82
N GLY A 316 2.59 28.44 6.34
CA GLY A 316 2.71 27.88 4.99
C GLY A 316 2.20 28.81 3.90
N PRO A 317 2.49 28.49 2.63
CA PRO A 317 1.92 29.21 1.51
C PRO A 317 0.39 29.06 1.48
N HIS A 318 -0.30 30.17 1.31
CA HIS A 318 -1.75 30.15 1.12
C HIS A 318 -2.08 29.54 -0.24
N ASN A 319 -3.07 28.65 -0.28
CA ASN A 319 -3.59 28.00 -1.49
C ASN A 319 -2.59 27.06 -2.20
N ASP A 320 -1.84 26.25 -1.47
CA ASP A 320 -1.06 25.15 -2.06
C ASP A 320 -1.97 23.91 -2.23
N GLU A 321 -2.67 23.86 -3.37
CA GLU A 321 -3.62 22.76 -3.70
C GLU A 321 -2.95 21.38 -3.64
N ALA A 322 -1.67 21.26 -4.00
CA ALA A 322 -0.95 19.99 -3.94
C ALA A 322 -0.76 19.51 -2.49
N CYS A 323 -0.44 20.42 -1.57
CA CYS A 323 -0.36 20.10 -0.15
C CYS A 323 -1.72 19.72 0.43
N GLU A 324 -2.77 20.46 0.10
CA GLU A 324 -4.13 20.21 0.59
C GLU A 324 -4.64 18.84 0.10
N GLN A 325 -4.47 18.55 -1.19
CA GLN A 325 -4.85 17.26 -1.75
C GLN A 325 -4.07 16.11 -1.11
N LEU A 326 -2.75 16.26 -0.97
CA LEU A 326 -1.92 15.23 -0.31
C LEU A 326 -2.33 14.98 1.14
N MET A 327 -2.65 16.04 1.90
CA MET A 327 -3.13 15.89 3.27
C MET A 327 -4.49 15.19 3.34
N ALA A 328 -5.38 15.42 2.37
CA ALA A 328 -6.64 14.69 2.24
C ALA A 328 -6.41 13.21 1.91
N ASP A 329 -5.48 12.92 1.01
CA ASP A 329 -5.07 11.54 0.68
C ASP A 329 -4.45 10.81 1.86
N LEU A 330 -3.68 11.51 2.70
CA LEU A 330 -3.13 10.96 3.94
C LEU A 330 -4.22 10.60 4.96
N ASP A 331 -5.27 11.41 5.09
CA ASP A 331 -6.44 11.05 5.91
C ASP A 331 -7.11 9.77 5.40
N ALA A 332 -7.30 9.66 4.08
CA ALA A 332 -7.85 8.47 3.46
C ALA A 332 -6.98 7.23 3.76
N LEU A 333 -5.65 7.31 3.57
CA LEU A 333 -4.72 6.23 3.88
C LEU A 333 -4.73 5.82 5.35
N LEU A 334 -4.80 6.79 6.26
CA LEU A 334 -4.84 6.54 7.69
C LEU A 334 -6.18 5.96 8.15
N SER A 335 -7.27 6.20 7.41
CA SER A 335 -8.61 5.66 7.71
C SER A 335 -8.79 4.21 7.25
N VAL A 336 -8.06 3.75 6.21
CA VAL A 336 -8.16 2.39 5.67
C VAL A 336 -7.89 1.35 6.76
N ALA A 337 -8.69 0.29 6.81
CA ALA A 337 -8.58 -0.83 7.76
C ALA A 337 -8.52 -0.39 9.24
N ARG A 338 -9.20 0.70 9.61
CA ARG A 338 -9.17 1.27 10.98
C ARG A 338 -9.56 0.24 12.04
N GLY A 339 -10.59 -0.57 11.84
CA GLY A 339 -11.05 -1.57 12.79
C GLY A 339 -9.97 -2.61 13.15
N PRO A 340 -9.39 -3.33 12.19
CA PRO A 340 -8.28 -4.26 12.41
C PRO A 340 -7.06 -3.61 13.09
N ARG A 341 -6.74 -2.36 12.75
CA ARG A 341 -5.61 -1.62 13.35
C ARG A 341 -5.85 -1.28 14.81
N LEU A 342 -7.04 -0.78 15.16
CA LEU A 342 -7.44 -0.52 16.56
C LEU A 342 -7.45 -1.81 17.37
N ALA A 343 -7.90 -2.94 16.80
CA ALA A 343 -7.85 -4.23 17.47
C ALA A 343 -6.41 -4.69 17.75
N ARG A 344 -5.45 -4.41 16.84
CA ARG A 344 -4.02 -4.68 17.05
C ARG A 344 -3.46 -3.79 18.17
N GLN A 345 -3.76 -2.51 18.15
CA GLN A 345 -3.36 -1.57 19.21
C GLN A 345 -3.90 -1.97 20.58
N ALA A 346 -5.18 -2.33 20.66
CA ALA A 346 -5.79 -2.79 21.91
C ALA A 346 -5.15 -4.10 22.46
N ARG A 347 -4.69 -4.98 21.58
CA ARG A 347 -3.95 -6.19 21.99
C ARG A 347 -2.61 -5.85 22.64
N LEU A 348 -1.88 -4.87 22.12
CA LEU A 348 -0.63 -4.41 22.74
C LEU A 348 -0.84 -3.89 24.16
N GLY A 349 -1.94 -3.16 24.40
CA GLY A 349 -2.27 -2.67 25.75
C GLY A 349 -2.74 -3.75 26.74
N ARG A 350 -3.13 -4.94 26.25
CA ARG A 350 -3.58 -6.07 27.08
C ARG A 350 -2.49 -7.13 27.28
N ALA A 351 -1.43 -7.11 26.51
CA ALA A 351 -0.32 -8.04 26.69
C ALA A 351 0.41 -7.69 28.00
N PRO A 352 0.69 -8.66 28.88
CA PRO A 352 1.65 -8.44 29.95
C PRO A 352 3.00 -8.16 29.29
N GLY A 353 3.65 -7.08 29.75
CA GLY A 353 4.96 -6.64 29.24
C GLY A 353 6.05 -7.68 29.47
#